data_a5f9ebe7dd831d00f92fb819bbc328d2
#
_entry.id   a5f9ebe7dd831d00f92fb819bbc328d2
#
_cell.length_a   1.000
_cell.length_b   1.000
_cell.length_c   1.000
_cell.angle_alpha   90.00
_cell.angle_beta   90.00
_cell.angle_gamma   90.00
#
_symmetry.space_group_name_H-M   'P 1'
#
loop_
_entity.id
_entity.type
_entity.pdbx_description
1 polymer ?
#
loop_
_entity_poly.entity_id
_entity_poly.type
_entity_poly.pdbx_seq_one_letter_code
_entity_poly.pdbx_strand_id
1 'polypeptide(L)'
;PVTLLSGEATCGMKTERQQVQDRVNELLTAQGMYEIYTYTFTSPSIFDKLNIPKDSEMRNVVKITNPLGEDTSVMRTTTIARMMETIITEIRLPSCLK
;
A
#
# COMPACT_ATOMS: atom_id res chain seq x y z
N PRO A 1 -19.77 9.95 -32.55
CA PRO A 1 -18.98 11.18 -32.53
C PRO A 1 -18.35 11.38 -31.17
N VAL A 2 -17.06 11.68 -31.17
CA VAL A 2 -16.35 12.02 -29.93
C VAL A 2 -16.70 13.48 -29.62
N THR A 3 -17.58 13.69 -28.65
CA THR A 3 -17.89 15.02 -28.15
C THR A 3 -17.00 15.34 -26.98
N LEU A 4 -16.39 16.52 -26.99
CA LEU A 4 -15.66 17.04 -25.85
C LEU A 4 -16.63 17.27 -24.68
N LEU A 5 -16.19 16.97 -23.47
CA LEU A 5 -16.93 17.29 -22.27
C LEU A 5 -17.15 18.82 -22.21
N SER A 6 -18.41 19.22 -22.10
CA SER A 6 -18.77 20.63 -21.89
C SER A 6 -19.00 20.83 -20.39
N GLY A 7 -18.24 21.71 -19.79
CA GLY A 7 -18.35 22.05 -18.38
C GLY A 7 -17.49 23.26 -18.06
N GLU A 8 -17.76 23.90 -16.95
CA GLU A 8 -16.97 25.00 -16.46
C GLU A 8 -15.61 24.48 -16.01
N ALA A 9 -14.53 25.05 -16.55
CA ALA A 9 -13.17 24.68 -16.14
C ALA A 9 -12.91 25.23 -14.73
N THR A 10 -12.86 24.32 -13.75
CA THR A 10 -12.51 24.68 -12.37
C THR A 10 -11.09 24.19 -12.06
N CYS A 11 -10.31 25.02 -11.38
CA CYS A 11 -9.02 24.62 -10.85
C CYS A 11 -9.25 23.66 -9.66
N GLY A 12 -8.65 22.47 -9.74
CA GLY A 12 -8.64 21.57 -8.60
C GLY A 12 -7.84 22.17 -7.43
N MET A 13 -8.38 22.05 -6.22
CA MET A 13 -7.68 22.44 -5.00
C MET A 13 -7.49 21.23 -4.09
N LYS A 14 -6.35 21.19 -3.39
CA LYS A 14 -6.09 20.15 -2.39
C LYS A 14 -6.91 20.45 -1.14
N THR A 15 -7.53 19.41 -0.58
CA THR A 15 -8.17 19.47 0.73
C THR A 15 -7.11 19.67 1.83
N GLU A 16 -7.51 20.14 2.99
CA GLU A 16 -6.60 20.27 4.16
C GLU A 16 -5.90 18.94 4.48
N ARG A 17 -6.63 17.83 4.41
CA ARG A 17 -6.07 16.50 4.62
C ARG A 17 -4.96 16.16 3.62
N GLN A 18 -5.16 16.48 2.35
CA GLN A 18 -4.15 16.27 1.31
C GLN A 18 -2.92 17.16 1.53
N GLN A 19 -3.11 18.40 1.94
CA GLN A 19 -2.01 19.32 2.27
C GLN A 19 -1.18 18.81 3.45
N VAL A 20 -1.84 18.28 4.50
CA VAL A 20 -1.13 17.66 5.64
C VAL A 20 -0.36 16.42 5.21
N GLN A 21 -0.95 15.56 4.37
CA GLN A 21 -0.25 14.38 3.83
C GLN A 21 1.00 14.78 3.03
N ASP A 22 0.88 15.75 2.13
CA ASP A 22 2.01 16.26 1.36
C ASP A 22 3.12 16.76 2.29
N ARG A 23 2.74 17.52 3.33
CA ARG A 23 3.70 18.08 4.28
C ARG A 23 4.43 16.98 5.07
N VAL A 24 3.71 15.94 5.50
CA VAL A 24 4.32 14.77 6.17
C VAL A 24 5.29 14.07 5.22
N ASN A 25 4.90 13.83 3.97
CA ASN A 25 5.76 13.20 2.98
C ASN A 25 7.04 14.02 2.71
N GLU A 26 6.91 15.33 2.56
CA GLU A 26 8.06 16.22 2.40
C GLU A 26 9.04 16.12 3.58
N LEU A 27 8.52 16.17 4.81
CA LEU A 27 9.34 16.11 6.02
C LEU A 27 10.06 14.77 6.17
N LEU A 28 9.37 13.65 5.93
CA LEU A 28 9.95 12.32 6.01
C LEU A 28 11.00 12.09 4.90
N THR A 29 10.71 12.53 3.69
CA THR A 29 11.64 12.43 2.57
C THR A 29 12.89 13.29 2.80
N ALA A 30 12.74 14.49 3.37
CA ALA A 30 13.86 15.35 3.74
C ALA A 30 14.76 14.72 4.83
N GLN A 31 14.23 13.80 5.64
CA GLN A 31 15.00 13.02 6.61
C GLN A 31 15.64 11.75 6.02
N GLY A 32 15.54 11.55 4.71
CA GLY A 32 16.14 10.40 4.02
C GLY A 32 15.27 9.15 3.96
N MET A 33 13.97 9.25 4.28
CA MET A 33 13.04 8.13 4.12
C MET A 33 12.53 8.07 2.68
N TYR A 34 12.14 6.87 2.25
CA TYR A 34 11.54 6.63 0.95
C TYR A 34 10.06 6.33 1.12
N GLU A 35 9.22 6.95 0.30
CA GLU A 35 7.82 6.57 0.19
C GLU A 35 7.71 5.29 -0.63
N ILE A 36 6.98 4.31 -0.12
CA ILE A 36 6.72 3.05 -0.81
C ILE A 36 5.22 2.80 -0.95
N TYR A 37 4.83 2.28 -2.10
CA TYR A 37 3.47 1.82 -2.37
C TYR A 37 3.46 0.30 -2.40
N THR A 38 2.71 -0.31 -1.51
CA THR A 38 2.59 -1.76 -1.41
C THR A 38 1.17 -2.22 -1.73
N TYR A 39 1.06 -3.44 -2.26
CA TYR A 39 -0.23 -4.00 -2.66
C TYR A 39 -1.16 -4.14 -1.45
N THR A 40 -2.45 -3.80 -1.65
CA THR A 40 -3.46 -3.83 -0.59
C THR A 40 -3.95 -5.24 -0.30
N PHE A 41 -3.89 -6.12 -1.29
CA PHE A 41 -4.31 -7.51 -1.15
C PHE A 41 -3.13 -8.40 -0.77
N THR A 42 -3.43 -9.44 0.01
CA THR A 42 -2.41 -10.37 0.50
C THR A 42 -2.97 -11.78 0.65
N SER A 43 -2.08 -12.73 0.91
CA SER A 43 -2.47 -14.10 1.25
C SER A 43 -2.80 -14.22 2.73
N PRO A 44 -3.79 -15.04 3.12
CA PRO A 44 -4.04 -15.38 4.53
C PRO A 44 -2.83 -15.95 5.26
N SER A 45 -1.92 -16.62 4.55
CA SER A 45 -0.70 -17.20 5.12
C SER A 45 0.28 -16.16 5.71
N ILE A 46 0.10 -14.87 5.35
CA ILE A 46 0.98 -13.81 5.86
C ILE A 46 0.92 -13.67 7.37
N PHE A 47 -0.24 -13.92 7.96
CA PHE A 47 -0.42 -13.86 9.42
C PHE A 47 0.35 -14.94 10.16
N ASP A 48 0.51 -16.12 9.55
CA ASP A 48 1.32 -17.21 10.11
C ASP A 48 2.82 -16.92 9.94
N LYS A 49 3.23 -16.33 8.82
CA LYS A 49 4.62 -15.88 8.62
C LYS A 49 5.05 -14.81 9.63
N LEU A 50 4.13 -13.95 10.04
CA LEU A 50 4.36 -12.91 11.05
C LEU A 50 4.19 -13.40 12.49
N ASN A 51 3.88 -14.69 12.70
CA ASN A 51 3.56 -15.27 13.99
C ASN A 51 2.42 -14.52 14.73
N ILE A 52 1.45 -13.99 14.02
CA ILE A 52 0.30 -13.32 14.61
C ILE A 52 -0.60 -14.38 15.26
N PRO A 53 -0.96 -14.23 16.56
CA PRO A 53 -1.85 -15.16 17.26
C PRO A 53 -3.16 -15.41 16.51
N LYS A 54 -3.71 -16.63 16.65
CA LYS A 54 -4.94 -17.01 15.92
C LYS A 54 -6.18 -16.24 16.37
N ASP A 55 -6.17 -15.77 17.59
CA ASP A 55 -7.21 -14.98 18.26
C ASP A 55 -7.06 -13.46 18.06
N SER A 56 -6.02 -13.03 17.33
CA SER A 56 -5.76 -11.60 17.09
C SER A 56 -6.79 -10.98 16.15
N GLU A 57 -7.25 -9.79 16.49
CA GLU A 57 -8.13 -8.96 15.64
C GLU A 57 -7.52 -8.67 14.26
N MET A 58 -6.18 -8.70 14.13
CA MET A 58 -5.48 -8.53 12.86
C MET A 58 -5.82 -9.61 11.85
N ARG A 59 -6.36 -10.77 12.30
CA ARG A 59 -6.82 -11.86 11.41
C ARG A 59 -8.25 -11.69 10.94
N ASN A 60 -8.95 -10.70 11.45
CA ASN A 60 -10.31 -10.38 11.01
C ASN A 60 -10.27 -9.60 9.69
N VAL A 61 -10.10 -10.31 8.61
CA VAL A 61 -9.86 -9.76 7.26
C VAL A 61 -11.12 -9.75 6.41
N VAL A 62 -11.19 -8.76 5.51
CA VAL A 62 -12.17 -8.76 4.42
C VAL A 62 -11.67 -9.70 3.32
N LYS A 63 -12.47 -10.71 2.99
CA LYS A 63 -12.19 -11.64 1.89
C LYS A 63 -12.73 -11.09 0.59
N ILE A 64 -11.96 -11.28 -0.49
CA ILE A 64 -12.35 -10.90 -1.83
C ILE A 64 -13.16 -12.04 -2.44
N THR A 65 -14.33 -11.72 -2.99
CA THR A 65 -15.25 -12.73 -3.55
C THR A 65 -14.67 -13.43 -4.78
N ASN A 66 -13.98 -12.68 -5.66
CA ASN A 66 -13.37 -13.20 -6.88
C ASN A 66 -11.90 -12.83 -6.93
N PRO A 67 -11.02 -13.44 -6.11
CA PRO A 67 -9.60 -13.12 -6.12
C PRO A 67 -8.94 -13.65 -7.42
N LEU A 68 -7.94 -12.95 -7.90
CA LEU A 68 -7.11 -13.38 -9.03
C LEU A 68 -6.25 -14.60 -8.67
N GLY A 69 -5.95 -14.78 -7.39
CA GLY A 69 -5.19 -15.90 -6.84
C GLY A 69 -5.30 -15.93 -5.33
N GLU A 70 -4.87 -17.02 -4.71
CA GLU A 70 -4.90 -17.17 -3.25
C GLU A 70 -3.96 -16.19 -2.54
N ASP A 71 -2.87 -15.80 -3.19
CA ASP A 71 -1.90 -14.82 -2.74
C ASP A 71 -2.43 -13.39 -2.64
N THR A 72 -3.61 -13.12 -3.21
CA THR A 72 -4.29 -11.83 -3.21
C THR A 72 -5.75 -11.93 -2.78
N SER A 73 -6.08 -12.93 -1.95
CA SER A 73 -7.47 -13.29 -1.61
C SER A 73 -8.07 -12.49 -0.46
N VAL A 74 -7.28 -11.78 0.32
CA VAL A 74 -7.75 -10.99 1.46
C VAL A 74 -7.17 -9.59 1.45
N MET A 75 -7.88 -8.64 2.05
CA MET A 75 -7.36 -7.30 2.28
C MET A 75 -6.43 -7.30 3.49
N ARG A 76 -5.32 -6.58 3.39
CA ARG A 76 -4.37 -6.44 4.50
C ARG A 76 -4.97 -5.68 5.66
N THR A 77 -4.69 -6.09 6.88
CA THR A 77 -5.01 -5.37 8.12
C THR A 77 -3.80 -4.61 8.67
N THR A 78 -2.61 -4.91 8.16
CA THR A 78 -1.36 -4.21 8.52
C THR A 78 -0.48 -4.00 7.30
N THR A 79 0.28 -2.92 7.29
CA THR A 79 1.28 -2.64 6.24
C THR A 79 2.62 -3.35 6.48
N ILE A 80 2.89 -3.77 7.72
CA ILE A 80 4.17 -4.32 8.17
C ILE A 80 4.61 -5.49 7.29
N ALA A 81 3.69 -6.42 7.00
CA ALA A 81 3.98 -7.61 6.21
C ALA A 81 4.57 -7.27 4.84
N ARG A 82 3.90 -6.39 4.10
CA ARG A 82 4.33 -5.97 2.77
C ARG A 82 5.61 -5.13 2.80
N MET A 83 5.79 -4.30 3.83
CA MET A 83 7.03 -3.56 4.03
C MET A 83 8.22 -4.51 4.27
N MET A 84 8.03 -5.56 5.09
CA MET A 84 9.05 -6.57 5.32
C MET A 84 9.39 -7.36 4.05
N GLU A 85 8.40 -7.73 3.24
CA GLU A 85 8.62 -8.38 1.94
C GLU A 85 9.41 -7.47 0.99
N THR A 86 9.10 -6.18 0.94
CA THR A 86 9.86 -5.20 0.14
C THR A 86 11.31 -5.14 0.58
N ILE A 87 11.59 -5.02 1.88
CA ILE A 87 12.94 -5.01 2.42
C ILE A 87 13.71 -6.28 2.05
N ILE A 88 13.08 -7.46 2.18
CA ILE A 88 13.71 -8.73 1.82
C ILE A 88 14.05 -8.78 0.33
N THR A 89 13.18 -8.25 -0.52
CA THR A 89 13.39 -8.20 -1.97
C THR A 89 14.56 -7.29 -2.31
N GLU A 90 14.63 -6.11 -1.72
CA GLU A 90 15.71 -5.14 -1.93
C GLU A 90 17.07 -5.67 -1.42
N ILE A 91 17.09 -6.35 -0.28
CA ILE A 91 18.33 -6.98 0.24
C ILE A 91 18.80 -8.12 -0.67
N ARG A 92 17.88 -8.87 -1.30
CA ARG A 92 18.23 -9.98 -2.21
C ARG A 92 18.66 -9.55 -3.60
N LEU A 93 18.41 -8.29 -3.98
CA LEU A 93 18.78 -7.72 -5.27
C LEU A 93 19.93 -6.68 -5.15
N PRO A 94 21.13 -7.04 -4.64
CA PRO A 94 22.19 -6.06 -4.44
C PRO A 94 22.92 -5.65 -5.73
N SER A 95 22.43 -6.02 -6.91
CA SER A 95 23.21 -5.93 -8.16
C SER A 95 22.75 -4.90 -9.17
N CYS A 96 21.72 -4.11 -8.89
CA CYS A 96 21.22 -3.10 -9.86
C CYS A 96 21.58 -1.64 -9.52
N LEU A 97 22.37 -1.40 -8.46
CA LEU A 97 22.87 -0.06 -8.10
C LEU A 97 24.42 -0.09 -8.03
N LYS A 98 25.03 -0.22 -9.20
CA LYS A 98 26.42 0.23 -9.45
C LYS A 98 26.44 1.12 -10.67
#